data_e5d754be2ac545e109027df4827b0fbe
#
_entry.id   e5d754be2ac545e109027df4827b0fbe
#
_cell.length_a   1.000
_cell.length_b   1.000
_cell.length_c   1.000
_cell.angle_alpha   90.00
_cell.angle_beta   90.00
_cell.angle_gamma   90.00
#
_symmetry.space_group_name_H-M   'P 1'
#
loop_
_entity.id
_entity.type
_entity.pdbx_description
1 polymer ?
#
loop_
_entity_poly.entity_id
_entity_poly.type
_entity_poly.pdbx_seq_one_letter_code
_entity_poly.pdbx_strand_id
1 'polypeptide(L)'
;MKTVLRPIILRYDSLPSTNTEAARQAGQGAPEGLCVVAREQTRGRGRAGRVWVSPMDAGLYFSIVLRPASLPARSWPLLTLMAALAVRDAIFETCELQTDIKWPNDIIVAGRKLCGILAETIETGTGRAVVLGIGINLDDRAFPPDLKETATSVAALAGKRPDTEALLQSLVQSIARRYETLQAAGGEEQTVKAWSHHSSYAEGRQVRVRLAEESFDGWTRGLEPDGALRVETDQGEIRIVHAGDITSLREMISECGLKNSAPRP
;
A
#
# COMPACT_ATOMS: atom_id res chain seq x y z
N MET A 1 -24.55 5.37 14.48
CA MET A 1 -24.97 4.41 13.43
C MET A 1 -23.71 3.95 12.74
N LYS A 2 -23.46 2.64 12.61
CA LYS A 2 -22.34 2.13 11.80
C LYS A 2 -22.63 2.42 10.33
N THR A 3 -21.76 3.15 9.67
CA THR A 3 -21.88 3.40 8.23
C THR A 3 -21.39 2.15 7.50
N VAL A 4 -22.29 1.40 6.89
CA VAL A 4 -21.92 0.30 6.00
C VAL A 4 -21.38 0.93 4.71
N LEU A 5 -20.14 0.65 4.37
CA LEU A 5 -19.51 1.13 3.14
C LEU A 5 -20.30 0.60 1.92
N ARG A 6 -20.88 1.51 1.13
CA ARG A 6 -21.63 1.16 -0.10
C ARG A 6 -20.80 1.60 -1.32
N PRO A 7 -20.12 0.69 -1.99
CA PRO A 7 -19.25 1.06 -3.09
C PRO A 7 -20.04 1.54 -4.31
N ILE A 8 -19.62 2.67 -4.87
CA ILE A 8 -20.08 3.22 -6.17
C ILE A 8 -18.85 3.27 -7.05
N ILE A 9 -18.81 2.49 -8.13
CA ILE A 9 -17.61 2.32 -8.95
C ILE A 9 -17.74 3.12 -10.25
N LEU A 10 -16.87 4.14 -10.41
CA LEU A 10 -16.66 4.85 -11.67
C LEU A 10 -15.49 4.21 -12.41
N ARG A 11 -15.69 3.93 -13.69
CA ARG A 11 -14.70 3.27 -14.56
C ARG A 11 -14.24 4.19 -15.68
N TYR A 12 -12.95 4.19 -15.94
CA TYR A 12 -12.31 5.02 -16.95
C TYR A 12 -11.32 4.17 -17.77
N ASP A 13 -11.22 4.45 -19.05
CA ASP A 13 -10.16 3.85 -19.87
C ASP A 13 -8.80 4.45 -19.53
N SER A 14 -8.72 5.78 -19.46
CA SER A 14 -7.48 6.48 -19.12
C SER A 14 -7.76 7.71 -18.26
N LEU A 15 -6.92 7.94 -17.25
CA LEU A 15 -6.94 9.10 -16.36
C LEU A 15 -5.50 9.57 -16.10
N PRO A 16 -5.30 10.83 -15.70
CA PRO A 16 -4.01 11.22 -15.12
C PRO A 16 -3.68 10.40 -13.86
N SER A 17 -4.64 10.27 -12.93
CA SER A 17 -4.49 9.49 -11.69
C SER A 17 -5.87 9.23 -11.08
N THR A 18 -6.11 7.99 -10.65
CA THR A 18 -7.34 7.61 -9.93
C THR A 18 -7.48 8.36 -8.61
N ASN A 19 -6.39 8.62 -7.88
CA ASN A 19 -6.40 9.46 -6.68
C ASN A 19 -6.82 10.91 -6.99
N THR A 20 -6.31 11.47 -8.06
CA THR A 20 -6.67 12.84 -8.45
C THR A 20 -8.14 12.95 -8.80
N GLU A 21 -8.69 11.97 -9.54
CA GLU A 21 -10.11 11.95 -9.89
C GLU A 21 -10.98 11.69 -8.64
N ALA A 22 -10.61 10.74 -7.77
CA ALA A 22 -11.33 10.49 -6.52
C ALA A 22 -11.35 11.74 -5.60
N ALA A 23 -10.23 12.46 -5.51
CA ALA A 23 -10.14 13.72 -4.76
C ALA A 23 -11.07 14.80 -5.36
N ARG A 24 -11.10 14.94 -6.69
CA ARG A 24 -12.00 15.86 -7.39
C ARG A 24 -13.47 15.53 -7.10
N GLN A 25 -13.84 14.26 -7.17
CA GLN A 25 -15.20 13.77 -6.87
C GLN A 25 -15.57 14.05 -5.41
N ALA A 26 -14.66 13.76 -4.47
CA ALA A 26 -14.89 14.02 -3.05
C ALA A 26 -15.06 15.51 -2.75
N GLY A 27 -14.28 16.38 -3.42
CA GLY A 27 -14.43 17.86 -3.35
C GLY A 27 -15.78 18.34 -3.90
N GLN A 28 -16.39 17.63 -4.84
CA GLN A 28 -17.72 17.88 -5.40
C GLN A 28 -18.85 17.24 -4.58
N GLY A 29 -18.54 16.68 -3.40
CA GLY A 29 -19.54 16.12 -2.50
C GLY A 29 -19.82 14.63 -2.69
N ALA A 30 -18.99 13.90 -3.41
CA ALA A 30 -19.16 12.46 -3.56
C ALA A 30 -19.19 11.77 -2.17
N PRO A 31 -20.07 10.75 -1.99
CA PRO A 31 -20.22 10.06 -0.72
C PRO A 31 -19.00 9.19 -0.40
N GLU A 32 -18.91 8.78 0.87
CA GLU A 32 -18.02 7.69 1.28
C GLU A 32 -18.32 6.42 0.49
N GLY A 33 -17.27 5.70 0.09
CA GLY A 33 -17.40 4.49 -0.73
C GLY A 33 -17.39 4.75 -2.24
N LEU A 34 -17.27 6.02 -2.71
CA LEU A 34 -17.01 6.25 -4.12
C LEU A 34 -15.66 5.67 -4.50
N CYS A 35 -15.65 4.80 -5.51
CA CYS A 35 -14.47 4.16 -6.07
C CYS A 35 -14.20 4.66 -7.49
N VAL A 36 -12.95 4.88 -7.81
CA VAL A 36 -12.47 5.21 -9.17
C VAL A 36 -11.52 4.10 -9.62
N VAL A 37 -11.78 3.54 -10.79
CA VAL A 37 -10.94 2.53 -11.44
C VAL A 37 -10.56 3.03 -12.82
N ALA A 38 -9.29 2.87 -13.20
CA ALA A 38 -8.82 3.17 -14.55
C ALA A 38 -8.03 1.98 -15.11
N ARG A 39 -8.10 1.80 -16.44
CA ARG A 39 -7.27 0.81 -17.14
C ARG A 39 -5.84 1.32 -17.33
N GLU A 40 -5.65 2.66 -17.35
CA GLU A 40 -4.38 3.33 -17.50
C GLU A 40 -4.32 4.58 -16.62
N GLN A 41 -3.12 4.91 -16.11
CA GLN A 41 -2.84 6.24 -15.56
C GLN A 41 -1.67 6.89 -16.30
N THR A 42 -1.91 8.07 -16.89
CA THR A 42 -0.87 8.80 -17.64
C THR A 42 0.09 9.56 -16.73
N ARG A 43 -0.28 9.79 -15.46
CA ARG A 43 0.52 10.45 -14.41
C ARG A 43 0.25 9.77 -13.06
N GLY A 44 0.43 8.45 -13.01
CA GLY A 44 0.27 7.68 -11.77
C GLY A 44 1.23 8.17 -10.69
N ARG A 45 0.74 8.28 -9.44
CA ARG A 45 1.46 8.87 -8.32
C ARG A 45 1.77 7.85 -7.23
N GLY A 46 2.97 7.96 -6.68
CA GLY A 46 3.40 7.29 -5.46
C GLY A 46 3.71 8.29 -4.36
N ARG A 47 4.17 7.81 -3.20
CA ARG A 47 4.60 8.65 -2.07
C ARG A 47 5.85 9.46 -2.41
N ALA A 48 6.02 10.60 -1.73
CA ALA A 48 7.20 11.48 -1.87
C ALA A 48 7.51 11.86 -3.33
N GLY A 49 6.48 12.13 -4.14
CA GLY A 49 6.64 12.56 -5.53
C GLY A 49 7.07 11.46 -6.51
N ARG A 50 7.17 10.21 -6.07
CA ARG A 50 7.51 9.09 -6.98
C ARG A 50 6.38 8.82 -7.97
N VAL A 51 6.76 8.33 -9.16
CA VAL A 51 5.82 7.92 -10.20
C VAL A 51 5.41 6.47 -9.97
N TRP A 52 4.10 6.18 -10.12
CA TRP A 52 3.57 4.84 -10.24
C TRP A 52 3.33 4.53 -11.72
N VAL A 53 4.13 3.65 -12.29
CA VAL A 53 4.00 3.25 -13.70
C VAL A 53 2.72 2.47 -13.89
N SER A 54 1.85 2.92 -14.79
CA SER A 54 0.48 2.42 -14.90
C SER A 54 0.06 2.21 -16.36
N PRO A 55 0.72 1.32 -17.13
CA PRO A 55 0.36 1.08 -18.51
C PRO A 55 -1.05 0.49 -18.64
N MET A 56 -1.65 0.66 -19.82
CA MET A 56 -2.98 0.14 -20.15
C MET A 56 -3.07 -1.36 -19.80
N ASP A 57 -4.07 -1.71 -18.99
CA ASP A 57 -4.39 -3.08 -18.57
C ASP A 57 -3.28 -3.85 -17.83
N ALA A 58 -2.14 -3.23 -17.50
CA ALA A 58 -1.04 -3.93 -16.80
C ALA A 58 -1.22 -4.01 -15.28
N GLY A 59 -2.21 -3.33 -14.72
CA GLY A 59 -2.47 -3.28 -13.28
C GLY A 59 -3.94 -3.06 -12.95
N LEU A 60 -4.28 -3.26 -11.68
CA LEU A 60 -5.51 -2.74 -11.09
C LEU A 60 -5.17 -1.38 -10.45
N TYR A 61 -5.63 -0.29 -11.07
CA TYR A 61 -5.45 1.09 -10.58
C TYR A 61 -6.76 1.56 -9.99
N PHE A 62 -6.80 1.62 -8.67
CA PHE A 62 -8.00 1.81 -7.89
C PHE A 62 -7.81 2.92 -6.86
N SER A 63 -8.85 3.71 -6.61
CA SER A 63 -8.91 4.64 -5.49
C SER A 63 -10.30 4.64 -4.87
N ILE A 64 -10.40 4.81 -3.56
CA ILE A 64 -11.66 4.91 -2.82
C ILE A 64 -11.66 6.14 -1.92
N VAL A 65 -12.81 6.79 -1.82
CA VAL A 65 -13.06 7.89 -0.89
C VAL A 65 -13.55 7.34 0.43
N LEU A 66 -12.85 7.65 1.53
CA LEU A 66 -13.24 7.31 2.90
C LEU A 66 -13.48 8.60 3.69
N ARG A 67 -14.43 8.55 4.64
CA ARG A 67 -14.74 9.65 5.56
C ARG A 67 -14.73 9.14 6.99
N PRO A 68 -13.54 8.90 7.57
CA PRO A 68 -13.37 8.20 8.85
C PRO A 68 -13.73 9.11 10.04
N ALA A 69 -14.98 9.62 10.09
CA ALA A 69 -15.44 10.55 11.11
C ALA A 69 -15.43 9.96 12.53
N SER A 70 -15.51 8.63 12.66
CA SER A 70 -15.43 7.92 13.95
C SER A 70 -14.00 7.73 14.45
N LEU A 71 -12.99 7.91 13.58
CA LEU A 71 -11.58 7.76 13.93
C LEU A 71 -10.94 9.11 14.24
N PRO A 72 -10.20 9.25 15.35
CA PRO A 72 -9.42 10.45 15.59
C PRO A 72 -8.34 10.61 14.52
N ALA A 73 -7.98 11.84 14.18
CA ALA A 73 -7.03 12.12 13.10
C ALA A 73 -5.66 11.45 13.28
N ARG A 74 -5.21 11.26 14.54
CA ARG A 74 -3.98 10.54 14.86
C ARG A 74 -3.98 9.08 14.38
N SER A 75 -5.15 8.47 14.24
CA SER A 75 -5.32 7.07 13.81
C SER A 75 -5.51 6.90 12.30
N TRP A 76 -5.55 8.00 11.53
CA TRP A 76 -5.71 7.92 10.07
C TRP A 76 -4.55 7.23 9.34
N PRO A 77 -3.30 7.23 9.82
CA PRO A 77 -2.25 6.39 9.22
C PRO A 77 -2.59 4.89 9.19
N LEU A 78 -3.43 4.41 10.13
CA LEU A 78 -3.92 3.04 10.17
C LEU A 78 -4.76 2.67 8.93
N LEU A 79 -5.33 3.64 8.21
CA LEU A 79 -6.04 3.38 6.95
C LEU A 79 -5.13 2.76 5.89
N THR A 80 -3.85 3.14 5.87
CA THR A 80 -2.86 2.52 4.98
C THR A 80 -2.56 1.08 5.39
N LEU A 81 -2.41 0.81 6.68
CA LEU A 81 -2.18 -0.53 7.22
C LEU A 81 -3.40 -1.44 7.01
N MET A 82 -4.58 -0.91 7.25
CA MET A 82 -5.87 -1.57 6.96
C MET A 82 -5.99 -1.93 5.48
N ALA A 83 -5.63 -1.01 4.58
CA ALA A 83 -5.65 -1.25 3.14
C ALA A 83 -4.65 -2.35 2.72
N ALA A 84 -3.46 -2.39 3.33
CA ALA A 84 -2.48 -3.44 3.07
C ALA A 84 -3.04 -4.83 3.44
N LEU A 85 -3.73 -4.94 4.57
CA LEU A 85 -4.45 -6.16 4.97
C LEU A 85 -5.54 -6.53 3.96
N ALA A 86 -6.33 -5.55 3.52
CA ALA A 86 -7.40 -5.79 2.54
C ALA A 86 -6.86 -6.25 1.17
N VAL A 87 -5.77 -5.65 0.71
CA VAL A 87 -5.09 -6.08 -0.54
C VAL A 87 -4.56 -7.51 -0.41
N ARG A 88 -3.90 -7.81 0.70
CA ARG A 88 -3.41 -9.17 0.99
C ARG A 88 -4.53 -10.19 0.97
N ASP A 89 -5.63 -9.91 1.66
CA ASP A 89 -6.80 -10.79 1.71
C ASP A 89 -7.37 -11.02 0.30
N ALA A 90 -7.54 -9.95 -0.49
CA ALA A 90 -8.08 -10.04 -1.85
C ALA A 90 -7.18 -10.84 -2.80
N ILE A 91 -5.85 -10.64 -2.74
CA ILE A 91 -4.89 -11.38 -3.55
C ILE A 91 -4.88 -12.87 -3.15
N PHE A 92 -4.94 -13.17 -1.86
CA PHE A 92 -5.01 -14.54 -1.40
C PHE A 92 -6.30 -15.23 -1.85
N GLU A 93 -7.44 -14.58 -1.68
CA GLU A 93 -8.77 -15.11 -2.02
C GLU A 93 -8.92 -15.39 -3.53
N THR A 94 -8.34 -14.54 -4.40
CA THR A 94 -8.57 -14.64 -5.85
C THR A 94 -7.41 -15.28 -6.63
N CYS A 95 -6.21 -15.22 -6.09
CA CYS A 95 -4.99 -15.66 -6.77
C CYS A 95 -4.23 -16.75 -5.98
N GLU A 96 -4.65 -17.07 -4.75
CA GLU A 96 -3.99 -18.04 -3.85
C GLU A 96 -2.52 -17.69 -3.54
N LEU A 97 -2.13 -16.40 -3.72
CA LEU A 97 -0.77 -15.95 -3.51
C LEU A 97 -0.57 -15.48 -2.06
N GLN A 98 0.46 -16.04 -1.42
CA GLN A 98 0.94 -15.53 -0.14
C GLN A 98 1.79 -14.28 -0.37
N THR A 99 1.47 -13.22 0.34
CA THR A 99 2.17 -11.94 0.24
C THR A 99 2.66 -11.49 1.61
N ASP A 100 3.69 -10.67 1.62
CA ASP A 100 4.23 -10.01 2.81
C ASP A 100 3.91 -8.51 2.76
N ILE A 101 3.75 -7.89 3.92
CA ILE A 101 3.48 -6.46 4.02
C ILE A 101 4.76 -5.75 4.46
N LYS A 102 5.19 -4.79 3.66
CA LYS A 102 6.35 -3.94 3.97
C LYS A 102 5.88 -2.55 4.39
N TRP A 103 6.26 -2.15 5.60
CA TRP A 103 5.94 -0.82 6.11
C TRP A 103 6.52 0.28 5.20
N PRO A 104 5.80 1.37 4.99
CA PRO A 104 4.47 1.63 5.53
C PRO A 104 3.32 1.21 4.60
N ASN A 105 3.55 0.90 3.33
CA ASN A 105 2.51 0.95 2.31
C ASN A 105 2.70 -0.01 1.13
N ASP A 106 3.59 -0.99 1.23
CA ASP A 106 3.88 -1.88 0.12
C ASP A 106 3.45 -3.32 0.41
N ILE A 107 2.93 -4.00 -0.60
CA ILE A 107 2.79 -5.45 -0.61
C ILE A 107 3.92 -6.02 -1.48
N ILE A 108 4.62 -7.00 -0.94
CA ILE A 108 5.77 -7.60 -1.60
C ILE A 108 5.65 -9.12 -1.65
N VAL A 109 6.34 -9.74 -2.60
CA VAL A 109 6.56 -11.19 -2.68
C VAL A 109 8.03 -11.41 -3.03
N ALA A 110 8.73 -12.20 -2.21
CA ALA A 110 10.15 -12.48 -2.36
C ALA A 110 11.01 -11.20 -2.53
N GLY A 111 10.72 -10.16 -1.71
CA GLY A 111 11.43 -8.88 -1.73
C GLY A 111 10.99 -7.93 -2.86
N ARG A 112 10.22 -8.39 -3.86
CA ARG A 112 9.78 -7.57 -5.00
C ARG A 112 8.38 -6.99 -4.77
N LYS A 113 8.20 -5.73 -5.16
CA LYS A 113 6.95 -4.99 -4.97
C LYS A 113 5.85 -5.47 -5.92
N LEU A 114 4.74 -5.93 -5.35
CA LEU A 114 3.53 -6.34 -6.06
C LEU A 114 2.46 -5.24 -6.05
N CYS A 115 2.34 -4.50 -4.95
CA CYS A 115 1.35 -3.44 -4.80
C CYS A 115 1.92 -2.26 -4.03
N GLY A 116 1.44 -1.06 -4.36
CA GLY A 116 1.68 0.17 -3.60
C GLY A 116 0.38 0.84 -3.19
N ILE A 117 0.36 1.42 -1.99
CA ILE A 117 -0.80 2.11 -1.41
C ILE A 117 -0.44 3.56 -1.19
N LEU A 118 -1.36 4.48 -1.52
CA LEU A 118 -1.19 5.92 -1.34
C LEU A 118 -2.45 6.52 -0.70
N ALA A 119 -2.39 6.85 0.58
CA ALA A 119 -3.44 7.57 1.28
C ALA A 119 -3.16 9.07 1.27
N GLU A 120 -4.14 9.88 0.87
CA GLU A 120 -4.06 11.34 0.81
C GLU A 120 -5.26 11.94 1.52
N THR A 121 -5.02 12.82 2.49
CA THR A 121 -6.07 13.58 3.16
C THR A 121 -6.42 14.81 2.32
N ILE A 122 -7.70 15.06 2.15
CA ILE A 122 -8.23 16.22 1.41
C ILE A 122 -9.27 16.96 2.24
N GLU A 123 -9.28 18.28 2.12
CA GLU A 123 -10.35 19.12 2.66
C GLU A 123 -11.50 19.18 1.64
N THR A 124 -12.73 19.07 2.12
CA THR A 124 -13.93 19.13 1.29
C THR A 124 -14.97 20.04 1.95
N GLY A 125 -15.97 20.49 1.21
CA GLY A 125 -17.05 21.31 1.76
C GLY A 125 -17.85 20.65 2.90
N THR A 126 -17.73 19.33 3.05
CA THR A 126 -18.42 18.54 4.11
C THR A 126 -17.45 17.99 5.17
N GLY A 127 -16.24 18.55 5.26
CA GLY A 127 -15.19 18.12 6.16
C GLY A 127 -14.07 17.34 5.44
N ARG A 128 -13.17 16.75 6.21
CA ARG A 128 -12.03 16.01 5.66
C ARG A 128 -12.42 14.63 5.15
N ALA A 129 -11.79 14.22 4.05
CA ALA A 129 -11.86 12.87 3.52
C ALA A 129 -10.45 12.31 3.31
N VAL A 130 -10.33 10.99 3.21
CA VAL A 130 -9.11 10.29 2.80
C VAL A 130 -9.38 9.62 1.46
N VAL A 131 -8.54 9.94 0.48
CA VAL A 131 -8.47 9.19 -0.78
C VAL A 131 -7.41 8.12 -0.62
N LEU A 132 -7.83 6.87 -0.72
CA LEU A 132 -6.97 5.71 -0.58
C LEU A 132 -6.75 5.08 -1.94
N GLY A 133 -5.56 5.31 -2.53
CA GLY A 133 -5.13 4.73 -3.80
C GLY A 133 -4.42 3.40 -3.63
N ILE A 134 -4.71 2.46 -4.51
CA ILE A 134 -4.13 1.12 -4.52
C ILE A 134 -3.76 0.78 -5.96
N GLY A 135 -2.47 0.49 -6.19
CA GLY A 135 -1.96 0.01 -7.47
C GLY A 135 -1.45 -1.42 -7.31
N ILE A 136 -2.12 -2.40 -7.94
CA ILE A 136 -1.68 -3.80 -7.95
C ILE A 136 -1.14 -4.14 -9.34
N ASN A 137 0.09 -4.64 -9.40
CA ASN A 137 0.69 -5.11 -10.64
C ASN A 137 0.07 -6.45 -11.07
N LEU A 138 -0.63 -6.46 -12.20
CA LEU A 138 -1.24 -7.69 -12.73
C LEU A 138 -0.38 -8.37 -13.78
N ASP A 139 0.39 -7.59 -14.56
CA ASP A 139 1.23 -8.06 -15.64
C ASP A 139 2.52 -7.20 -15.68
N ASP A 140 3.68 -7.82 -15.79
CA ASP A 140 4.99 -7.16 -15.76
C ASP A 140 5.63 -7.02 -17.15
N ARG A 141 4.96 -7.47 -18.22
CA ARG A 141 5.48 -7.37 -19.59
C ARG A 141 5.73 -5.94 -20.03
N ALA A 142 4.92 -5.00 -19.51
CA ALA A 142 5.05 -3.57 -19.79
C ALA A 142 5.95 -2.82 -18.79
N PHE A 143 6.65 -3.51 -17.89
CA PHE A 143 7.55 -2.85 -16.94
C PHE A 143 8.77 -2.29 -17.64
N PRO A 144 9.16 -1.04 -17.35
CA PRO A 144 10.45 -0.52 -17.75
C PRO A 144 11.57 -1.35 -17.11
N PRO A 145 12.76 -1.41 -17.75
CA PRO A 145 13.86 -2.29 -17.33
C PRO A 145 14.28 -2.13 -15.87
N ASP A 146 14.27 -0.91 -15.34
CA ASP A 146 14.64 -0.57 -13.96
C ASP A 146 13.68 -1.12 -12.90
N LEU A 147 12.44 -1.43 -13.27
CA LEU A 147 11.47 -2.02 -12.35
C LEU A 147 11.49 -3.55 -12.31
N LYS A 148 12.08 -4.22 -13.31
CA LYS A 148 12.04 -5.69 -13.40
C LYS A 148 12.73 -6.41 -12.25
N GLU A 149 13.73 -5.79 -11.63
CA GLU A 149 14.45 -6.36 -10.50
C GLU A 149 13.72 -6.10 -9.16
N THR A 150 13.02 -4.97 -9.04
CA THR A 150 12.45 -4.49 -7.78
C THR A 150 10.94 -4.69 -7.66
N ALA A 151 10.26 -4.96 -8.78
CA ALA A 151 8.82 -5.19 -8.82
C ALA A 151 8.48 -6.57 -9.41
N THR A 152 7.27 -7.03 -9.14
CA THR A 152 6.69 -8.26 -9.67
C THR A 152 5.21 -8.05 -9.98
N SER A 153 4.58 -9.04 -10.62
CA SER A 153 3.15 -9.02 -10.94
C SER A 153 2.45 -10.32 -10.54
N VAL A 154 1.13 -10.29 -10.45
CA VAL A 154 0.34 -11.51 -10.20
C VAL A 154 0.59 -12.54 -11.31
N ALA A 155 0.64 -12.12 -12.57
CA ALA A 155 0.87 -13.03 -13.70
C ALA A 155 2.24 -13.73 -13.62
N ALA A 156 3.28 -13.02 -13.22
CA ALA A 156 4.63 -13.60 -13.05
C ALA A 156 4.68 -14.63 -11.90
N LEU A 157 3.89 -14.40 -10.84
CA LEU A 157 3.87 -15.26 -9.65
C LEU A 157 2.94 -16.48 -9.81
N ALA A 158 1.75 -16.27 -10.40
CA ALA A 158 0.74 -17.31 -10.56
C ALA A 158 0.81 -18.07 -11.90
N GLY A 159 1.69 -17.64 -12.82
CA GLY A 159 1.79 -18.21 -14.18
C GLY A 159 0.63 -17.85 -15.12
N LYS A 160 -0.33 -17.06 -14.65
CA LYS A 160 -1.49 -16.60 -15.42
C LYS A 160 -1.97 -15.24 -14.93
N ARG A 161 -2.56 -14.46 -15.82
CA ARG A 161 -3.21 -13.20 -15.44
C ARG A 161 -4.47 -13.48 -14.60
N PRO A 162 -4.68 -12.74 -13.50
CA PRO A 162 -5.89 -12.90 -12.69
C PRO A 162 -7.11 -12.33 -13.41
N ASP A 163 -8.29 -12.78 -12.99
CA ASP A 163 -9.54 -12.09 -13.28
C ASP A 163 -9.56 -10.75 -12.54
N THR A 164 -9.38 -9.67 -13.28
CA THR A 164 -9.28 -8.30 -12.75
C THR A 164 -10.58 -7.89 -12.05
N GLU A 165 -11.74 -8.33 -12.56
CA GLU A 165 -13.04 -7.97 -11.96
C GLU A 165 -13.26 -8.73 -10.65
N ALA A 166 -12.94 -10.01 -10.59
CA ALA A 166 -13.02 -10.80 -9.36
C ALA A 166 -12.07 -10.21 -8.28
N LEU A 167 -10.84 -9.84 -8.67
CA LEU A 167 -9.90 -9.20 -7.76
C LEU A 167 -10.41 -7.84 -7.26
N LEU A 168 -10.99 -7.01 -8.14
CA LEU A 168 -11.59 -5.73 -7.76
C LEU A 168 -12.73 -5.92 -6.75
N GLN A 169 -13.63 -6.87 -7.00
CA GLN A 169 -14.76 -7.14 -6.12
C GLN A 169 -14.29 -7.65 -4.76
N SER A 170 -13.35 -8.58 -4.71
CA SER A 170 -12.75 -9.07 -3.47
C SER A 170 -12.02 -7.96 -2.71
N LEU A 171 -11.28 -7.08 -3.41
CA LEU A 171 -10.61 -5.93 -2.81
C LEU A 171 -11.61 -4.97 -2.14
N VAL A 172 -12.67 -4.60 -2.84
CA VAL A 172 -13.71 -3.69 -2.32
C VAL A 172 -14.40 -4.30 -1.09
N GLN A 173 -14.73 -5.58 -1.13
CA GLN A 173 -15.34 -6.30 0.01
C GLN A 173 -14.37 -6.38 1.19
N SER A 174 -13.08 -6.66 0.94
CA SER A 174 -12.06 -6.74 1.98
C SER A 174 -11.81 -5.37 2.62
N ILE A 175 -11.77 -4.29 1.83
CA ILE A 175 -11.70 -2.92 2.35
C ILE A 175 -12.90 -2.63 3.25
N ALA A 176 -14.12 -2.97 2.83
CA ALA A 176 -15.33 -2.72 3.64
C ALA A 176 -15.27 -3.44 4.98
N ARG A 177 -14.92 -4.74 5.00
CA ARG A 177 -14.77 -5.53 6.24
C ARG A 177 -13.69 -4.96 7.17
N ARG A 178 -12.49 -4.66 6.61
CA ARG A 178 -11.36 -4.15 7.39
C ARG A 178 -11.61 -2.75 7.91
N TYR A 179 -12.27 -1.90 7.13
CA TYR A 179 -12.65 -0.55 7.54
C TYR A 179 -13.71 -0.56 8.65
N GLU A 180 -14.71 -1.43 8.57
CA GLU A 180 -15.66 -1.63 9.65
C GLU A 180 -14.97 -2.10 10.94
N THR A 181 -14.02 -3.04 10.82
CA THR A 181 -13.20 -3.50 11.95
C THR A 181 -12.41 -2.36 12.57
N LEU A 182 -11.72 -1.56 11.76
CA LEU A 182 -10.91 -0.44 12.24
C LEU A 182 -11.74 0.61 12.98
N GLN A 183 -12.98 0.85 12.55
CA GLN A 183 -13.91 1.80 13.20
C GLN A 183 -14.62 1.26 14.45
N ALA A 184 -14.51 -0.02 14.73
CA ALA A 184 -15.10 -0.64 15.93
C ALA A 184 -14.27 -0.34 17.18
N ALA A 185 -14.88 -0.53 18.36
CA ALA A 185 -14.14 -0.43 19.63
C ALA A 185 -12.99 -1.45 19.64
N GLY A 186 -11.76 -1.00 19.95
CA GLY A 186 -10.55 -1.82 19.89
C GLY A 186 -10.04 -2.12 18.48
N GLY A 187 -10.66 -1.55 17.44
CA GLY A 187 -10.31 -1.81 16.03
C GLY A 187 -8.93 -1.30 15.63
N GLU A 188 -8.44 -0.23 16.25
CA GLU A 188 -7.09 0.28 16.08
C GLU A 188 -6.06 -0.79 16.49
N GLU A 189 -6.16 -1.30 17.70
CA GLU A 189 -5.27 -2.36 18.23
C GLU A 189 -5.38 -3.65 17.39
N GLN A 190 -6.60 -4.05 17.04
CA GLN A 190 -6.82 -5.22 16.19
C GLN A 190 -6.17 -5.08 14.81
N THR A 191 -6.22 -3.88 14.22
CA THR A 191 -5.60 -3.59 12.92
C THR A 191 -4.07 -3.67 13.02
N VAL A 192 -3.47 -3.04 14.04
CA VAL A 192 -2.02 -3.09 14.29
C VAL A 192 -1.57 -4.54 14.52
N LYS A 193 -2.26 -5.30 15.35
CA LYS A 193 -1.96 -6.70 15.63
C LYS A 193 -2.06 -7.58 14.37
N ALA A 194 -3.12 -7.41 13.58
CA ALA A 194 -3.30 -8.15 12.34
C ALA A 194 -2.19 -7.82 11.33
N TRP A 195 -1.83 -6.54 11.19
CA TRP A 195 -0.75 -6.11 10.32
C TRP A 195 0.59 -6.72 10.76
N SER A 196 0.92 -6.65 12.05
CA SER A 196 2.15 -7.21 12.61
C SER A 196 2.26 -8.72 12.39
N HIS A 197 1.13 -9.44 12.47
CA HIS A 197 1.10 -10.88 12.21
C HIS A 197 1.41 -11.23 10.74
N HIS A 198 1.08 -10.34 9.81
CA HIS A 198 1.23 -10.57 8.37
C HIS A 198 2.40 -9.82 7.73
N SER A 199 3.30 -9.25 8.55
CA SER A 199 4.47 -8.50 8.08
C SER A 199 5.76 -9.07 8.65
N SER A 200 6.67 -9.52 7.79
CA SER A 200 8.02 -9.88 8.20
C SER A 200 8.87 -8.68 8.61
N TYR A 201 8.35 -7.47 8.40
CA TYR A 201 8.98 -6.20 8.80
C TYR A 201 8.46 -5.68 10.14
N ALA A 202 7.52 -6.38 10.77
CA ALA A 202 6.97 -5.94 12.06
C ALA A 202 8.04 -5.97 13.14
N GLU A 203 8.79 -7.07 13.26
CA GLU A 203 9.73 -7.26 14.35
C GLU A 203 10.96 -8.08 13.92
N GLY A 204 12.12 -7.73 14.47
CA GLY A 204 13.36 -8.48 14.28
C GLY A 204 13.99 -8.35 12.88
N ARG A 205 13.53 -7.42 12.05
CA ARG A 205 14.11 -7.17 10.72
C ARG A 205 15.16 -6.08 10.80
N GLN A 206 16.35 -6.34 10.32
CA GLN A 206 17.37 -5.32 10.16
C GLN A 206 17.06 -4.47 8.92
N VAL A 207 16.93 -3.16 9.10
CA VAL A 207 16.48 -2.23 8.08
C VAL A 207 17.33 -0.97 8.05
N ARG A 208 17.43 -0.38 6.87
CA ARG A 208 17.81 1.03 6.70
C ARG A 208 16.55 1.86 6.60
N VAL A 209 16.40 2.81 7.51
CA VAL A 209 15.33 3.82 7.50
C VAL A 209 15.85 5.04 6.76
N ARG A 210 15.06 5.53 5.78
CA ARG A 210 15.32 6.79 5.08
C ARG A 210 14.20 7.76 5.40
N LEU A 211 14.56 8.87 6.01
CA LEU A 211 13.72 10.02 6.25
C LEU A 211 14.03 11.12 5.22
N ALA A 212 13.37 12.28 5.31
CA ALA A 212 13.59 13.38 4.36
C ALA A 212 15.03 13.91 4.41
N GLU A 213 15.61 14.03 5.61
CA GLU A 213 16.90 14.69 5.83
C GLU A 213 17.99 13.75 6.36
N GLU A 214 17.62 12.54 6.80
CA GLU A 214 18.57 11.59 7.39
C GLU A 214 18.26 10.15 7.01
N SER A 215 19.24 9.28 7.22
CA SER A 215 19.04 7.83 7.21
C SER A 215 19.81 7.17 8.35
N PHE A 216 19.26 6.08 8.87
CA PHE A 216 19.91 5.29 9.92
C PHE A 216 19.55 3.80 9.76
N ASP A 217 20.38 2.96 10.33
CA ASP A 217 20.19 1.51 10.37
C ASP A 217 19.69 1.09 11.76
N GLY A 218 18.93 -0.01 11.81
CA GLY A 218 18.42 -0.55 13.06
C GLY A 218 17.55 -1.78 12.87
N TRP A 219 16.93 -2.22 13.94
CA TRP A 219 16.09 -3.41 14.00
C TRP A 219 14.65 -3.03 14.28
N THR A 220 13.70 -3.55 13.51
CA THR A 220 12.27 -3.30 13.77
C THR A 220 11.83 -3.94 15.09
N ARG A 221 10.99 -3.21 15.85
CA ARG A 221 10.49 -3.56 17.17
C ARG A 221 8.98 -3.33 17.32
N GLY A 222 8.22 -3.71 16.30
CA GLY A 222 6.77 -3.58 16.30
C GLY A 222 6.30 -2.20 15.84
N LEU A 223 5.00 -1.96 15.99
CA LEU A 223 4.35 -0.69 15.68
C LEU A 223 3.83 -0.02 16.96
N GLU A 224 3.76 1.30 16.92
CA GLU A 224 2.99 2.11 17.85
C GLU A 224 1.47 1.96 17.58
N PRO A 225 0.59 2.35 18.53
CA PRO A 225 -0.86 2.27 18.35
C PRO A 225 -1.40 3.07 17.15
N ASP A 226 -0.69 4.11 16.70
CA ASP A 226 -1.02 4.91 15.52
C ASP A 226 -0.45 4.35 14.20
N GLY A 227 0.29 3.22 14.27
CA GLY A 227 0.91 2.56 13.14
C GLY A 227 2.33 3.03 12.80
N ALA A 228 2.93 3.93 13.60
CA ALA A 228 4.33 4.29 13.45
C ALA A 228 5.24 3.11 13.73
N LEU A 229 6.33 2.99 12.97
CA LEU A 229 7.28 1.88 13.11
C LEU A 229 8.29 2.18 14.23
N ARG A 230 8.49 1.24 15.16
CA ARG A 230 9.53 1.27 16.17
C ARG A 230 10.80 0.65 15.61
N VAL A 231 11.89 1.38 15.69
CA VAL A 231 13.21 0.90 15.23
C VAL A 231 14.23 1.11 16.35
N GLU A 232 14.87 0.04 16.78
CA GLU A 232 15.99 0.08 17.70
C GLU A 232 17.28 0.28 16.89
N THR A 233 18.00 1.35 17.18
CA THR A 233 19.29 1.65 16.56
C THR A 233 20.38 0.73 17.10
N ASP A 234 21.55 0.68 16.46
CA ASP A 234 22.72 -0.09 16.94
C ASP A 234 23.24 0.41 18.30
N GLN A 235 22.80 1.58 18.75
CA GLN A 235 23.11 2.14 20.08
C GLN A 235 22.09 1.75 21.14
N GLY A 236 21.04 0.95 20.79
CA GLY A 236 19.97 0.53 21.69
C GLY A 236 18.87 1.57 21.91
N GLU A 237 18.88 2.69 21.19
CA GLU A 237 17.84 3.70 21.24
C GLU A 237 16.63 3.27 20.41
N ILE A 238 15.40 3.41 20.94
CA ILE A 238 14.15 3.21 20.19
C ILE A 238 13.75 4.53 19.52
N ARG A 239 13.74 4.52 18.20
CA ARG A 239 13.25 5.64 17.39
C ARG A 239 11.87 5.31 16.82
N ILE A 240 10.93 6.25 16.94
CA ILE A 240 9.56 6.14 16.40
C ILE A 240 9.52 6.81 15.03
N VAL A 241 9.17 6.03 14.00
CA VAL A 241 9.16 6.47 12.60
C VAL A 241 7.71 6.59 12.13
N HIS A 242 7.20 7.81 12.01
CA HIS A 242 5.83 8.08 11.52
C HIS A 242 5.75 8.13 9.99
N ALA A 243 6.83 8.52 9.31
CA ALA A 243 6.92 8.59 7.86
C ALA A 243 8.35 8.31 7.41
N GLY A 244 8.51 7.66 6.28
CA GLY A 244 9.81 7.30 5.72
C GLY A 244 9.68 6.07 4.82
N ASP A 245 10.81 5.62 4.31
CA ASP A 245 10.93 4.35 3.59
C ASP A 245 11.89 3.44 4.34
N ILE A 246 11.61 2.13 4.32
CA ILE A 246 12.51 1.13 4.89
C ILE A 246 13.00 0.18 3.80
N THR A 247 14.26 -0.26 3.93
CA THR A 247 14.86 -1.26 3.05
C THR A 247 15.55 -2.31 3.93
N SER A 248 15.34 -3.58 3.64
CA SER A 248 16.04 -4.65 4.35
C SER A 248 17.53 -4.62 4.01
N LEU A 249 18.39 -4.64 5.04
CA LEU A 249 19.84 -4.65 4.83
C LEU A 249 20.33 -5.96 4.18
N ARG A 250 19.63 -7.08 4.39
CA ARG A 250 19.93 -8.35 3.71
C ARG A 250 19.68 -8.27 2.21
N GLU A 251 18.62 -7.58 1.78
CA GLU A 251 18.33 -7.35 0.36
C GLU A 251 19.39 -6.45 -0.28
N MET A 252 19.84 -5.40 0.42
CA MET A 252 20.91 -4.51 -0.05
C MET A 252 22.24 -5.22 -0.25
N ILE A 253 22.61 -6.17 0.62
CA ILE A 253 23.86 -6.92 0.51
C ILE A 253 23.81 -7.85 -0.72
N SER A 254 22.66 -8.48 -1.02
CA SER A 254 22.51 -9.32 -2.21
C SER A 254 22.61 -8.52 -3.51
N GLU A 255 22.04 -7.31 -3.55
CA GLU A 255 22.15 -6.40 -4.71
C GLU A 255 23.59 -5.89 -4.93
N CYS A 256 24.33 -5.62 -3.84
CA CYS A 256 25.70 -5.16 -3.90
C CYS A 256 26.67 -6.30 -4.32
N GLY A 257 26.39 -7.54 -3.89
CA GLY A 257 27.18 -8.74 -4.26
C GLY A 257 27.07 -9.11 -5.73
N LEU A 258 25.91 -8.89 -6.37
CA LEU A 258 25.70 -9.13 -7.80
C LEU A 258 26.40 -8.12 -8.71
N LYS A 259 26.66 -6.89 -8.25
CA LYS A 259 27.38 -5.86 -9.02
C LYS A 259 28.90 -6.04 -9.02
N ASN A 260 29.46 -6.86 -8.13
CA ASN A 260 30.91 -7.08 -8.01
C ASN A 260 31.42 -8.36 -8.69
N SER A 261 30.55 -9.13 -9.37
CA SER A 261 30.95 -10.31 -10.14
C SER A 261 31.12 -10.05 -11.65
N ALA A 262 31.84 -8.99 -12.02
CA ALA A 262 32.38 -8.86 -13.37
C ALA A 262 33.62 -9.75 -13.49
N PRO A 263 33.77 -10.59 -14.52
CA PRO A 263 34.98 -11.38 -14.70
C PRO A 263 36.16 -10.43 -14.95
N ARG A 264 37.20 -10.59 -14.17
CA ARG A 264 38.51 -9.98 -14.47
C ARG A 264 39.09 -10.67 -15.67
N PRO A 265 39.77 -9.93 -16.57
CA PRO A 265 40.34 -10.44 -17.80
C PRO A 265 41.44 -11.47 -17.54
#